data_ca53c06f807fae6dc2daeda204b6ec5f
#
_entry.id   ca53c06f807fae6dc2daeda204b6ec5f
#
_cell.length_a   1.000
_cell.length_b   1.000
_cell.length_c   1.000
_cell.angle_alpha   90.00
_cell.angle_beta   90.00
_cell.angle_gamma   90.00
#
_symmetry.space_group_name_H-M   'P 1'
#
loop_
_entity.id
_entity.type
_entity.pdbx_description
1 polymer ?
#
loop_
_entity_poly.entity_id
_entity_poly.type
_entity_poly.pdbx_seq_one_letter_code
_entity_poly.pdbx_strand_id
1 'polypeptide(L)'
;MKLQTVSKTGTGSSAALVMNTNISPFNVGFGVIVTGTVNYTVQHTFDDPAVGFTTWFSHPTVASQATSQDGNYAFPVTGIKVLVNSGGGTATLKLVQAGI
;
A
#
# COMPACT_ATOMS: atom_id res chain seq x y z
N MET A 1 -0.50 -17.71 -3.95
CA MET A 1 -0.52 -16.64 -2.94
C MET A 1 0.82 -15.93 -2.94
N LYS A 2 0.80 -14.62 -2.95
CA LYS A 2 2.03 -13.81 -2.90
C LYS A 2 1.95 -12.86 -1.72
N LEU A 3 2.95 -12.93 -0.83
CA LEU A 3 3.09 -12.08 0.34
C LEU A 3 4.15 -11.03 0.06
N GLN A 4 3.85 -9.76 0.37
CA GLN A 4 4.79 -8.65 0.21
C GLN A 4 4.74 -7.75 1.44
N THR A 5 5.88 -7.17 1.78
CA THR A 5 6.00 -6.28 2.95
C THR A 5 6.92 -5.13 2.60
N VAL A 6 6.53 -3.92 3.02
CA VAL A 6 7.37 -2.73 2.91
C VAL A 6 7.13 -1.83 4.11
N SER A 7 8.16 -1.14 4.56
CA SER A 7 8.07 -0.23 5.71
C SER A 7 8.57 1.15 5.33
N LYS A 8 8.03 2.16 6.03
CA LYS A 8 8.54 3.54 5.95
C LYS A 8 8.64 4.12 7.35
N THR A 9 9.81 4.61 7.69
CA THR A 9 10.09 5.33 8.94
C THR A 9 10.28 6.80 8.62
N GLY A 10 9.58 7.65 9.37
CA GLY A 10 9.58 9.09 9.13
C GLY A 10 8.77 9.49 7.90
N THR A 11 8.68 10.78 7.64
CA THR A 11 7.86 11.34 6.56
C THR A 11 8.37 10.93 5.18
N GLY A 12 7.47 10.58 4.29
CA GLY A 12 7.76 10.22 2.91
C GLY A 12 7.07 8.95 2.47
N SER A 13 7.37 8.51 1.24
CA SER A 13 6.79 7.31 0.64
C SER A 13 7.69 6.10 0.79
N SER A 14 7.09 4.92 1.02
CA SER A 14 7.79 3.65 0.89
C SER A 14 8.08 3.33 -0.58
N ALA A 15 8.86 2.27 -0.81
CA ALA A 15 8.95 1.69 -2.14
C ALA A 15 7.58 1.16 -2.57
N ALA A 16 7.31 1.16 -3.86
CA ALA A 16 6.07 0.62 -4.42
C ALA A 16 6.16 -0.90 -4.53
N LEU A 17 5.07 -1.58 -4.19
CA LEU A 17 4.92 -3.02 -4.38
C LEU A 17 4.11 -3.24 -5.65
N VAL A 18 4.69 -3.96 -6.62
CA VAL A 18 4.05 -4.22 -7.92
C VAL A 18 3.08 -5.38 -7.79
N MET A 19 1.85 -5.18 -8.32
CA MET A 19 0.80 -6.19 -8.28
C MET A 19 0.76 -6.98 -9.58
N ASN A 20 0.26 -8.23 -9.48
CA ASN A 20 0.00 -9.05 -10.67
C ASN A 20 -1.43 -8.79 -11.14
N THR A 21 -1.57 -8.07 -12.26
CA THR A 21 -2.87 -7.71 -12.81
C THR A 21 -3.43 -8.75 -13.78
N ASN A 22 -2.73 -9.86 -13.98
CA ASN A 22 -3.18 -10.95 -14.88
C ASN A 22 -4.02 -12.00 -14.16
N ILE A 23 -4.32 -11.78 -12.87
CA ILE A 23 -5.10 -12.69 -12.05
C ILE A 23 -6.57 -12.24 -12.06
N SER A 24 -7.48 -13.15 -12.26
CA SER A 24 -8.92 -12.89 -12.20
C SER A 24 -9.58 -13.93 -11.29
N PRO A 25 -10.37 -13.51 -10.27
CA PRO A 25 -10.61 -12.12 -9.87
C PRO A 25 -9.40 -11.50 -9.19
N PHE A 26 -9.23 -10.20 -9.35
CA PHE A 26 -8.19 -9.46 -8.66
C PHE A 26 -8.64 -9.18 -7.22
N ASN A 27 -7.86 -9.61 -6.25
CA ASN A 27 -8.16 -9.36 -4.86
C ASN A 27 -6.86 -9.32 -4.05
N VAL A 28 -6.63 -8.20 -3.38
CA VAL A 28 -5.46 -7.97 -2.54
C VAL A 28 -5.94 -7.54 -1.16
N GLY A 29 -5.60 -8.33 -0.14
CA GLY A 29 -5.79 -7.93 1.25
C GLY A 29 -4.53 -7.27 1.77
N PHE A 30 -4.67 -6.22 2.57
CA PHE A 30 -3.52 -5.56 3.16
C PHE A 30 -3.80 -5.11 4.58
N GLY A 31 -2.73 -4.94 5.34
CA GLY A 31 -2.78 -4.34 6.67
C GLY A 31 -1.57 -3.44 6.87
N VAL A 32 -1.74 -2.39 7.67
CA VAL A 32 -0.65 -1.51 8.06
C VAL A 32 -0.48 -1.59 9.57
N ILE A 33 0.73 -1.87 10.00
CA ILE A 33 1.10 -1.93 11.42
C ILE A 33 1.87 -0.66 11.74
N VAL A 34 1.42 0.04 12.78
CA VAL A 34 2.02 1.30 13.23
C VAL A 34 2.88 1.06 14.46
N THR A 35 4.10 1.57 14.44
CA THR A 35 5.00 1.61 15.60
C THR A 35 5.41 3.05 15.83
N GLY A 36 5.17 3.57 17.06
CA GLY A 36 5.43 4.97 17.39
C GLY A 36 4.33 5.90 16.90
N THR A 37 4.65 7.17 16.74
CA THR A 37 3.71 8.19 16.30
C THR A 37 3.88 8.40 14.79
N VAL A 38 2.82 8.11 14.02
CA VAL A 38 2.84 8.26 12.57
C VAL A 38 1.42 8.50 12.06
N ASN A 39 1.31 9.35 11.05
CA ASN A 39 0.08 9.52 10.28
C ASN A 39 0.38 9.05 8.85
N TYR A 40 -0.40 8.12 8.33
CA TYR A 40 -0.10 7.48 7.05
C TYR A 40 -1.34 7.34 6.17
N THR A 41 -1.08 7.12 4.89
CA THR A 41 -2.09 6.82 3.85
C THR A 41 -1.59 5.68 2.99
N VAL A 42 -2.44 4.69 2.73
CA VAL A 42 -2.16 3.66 1.73
C VAL A 42 -2.55 4.21 0.36
N GLN A 43 -1.64 4.12 -0.60
CA GLN A 43 -1.84 4.63 -1.94
C GLN A 43 -1.72 3.53 -2.98
N HIS A 44 -2.42 3.72 -4.10
CA HIS A 44 -2.38 2.81 -5.23
C HIS A 44 -2.22 3.57 -6.53
N THR A 45 -1.81 2.88 -7.58
CA THR A 45 -1.62 3.47 -8.90
C THR A 45 -2.14 2.55 -9.99
N PHE A 46 -2.46 3.16 -11.13
CA PHE A 46 -2.87 2.45 -12.35
C PHE A 46 -1.84 2.60 -13.48
N ASP A 47 -0.67 3.17 -13.17
CA ASP A 47 0.40 3.39 -14.15
C ASP A 47 1.04 2.06 -14.56
N ASP A 48 1.62 2.04 -15.77
CA ASP A 48 2.36 0.89 -16.27
C ASP A 48 3.69 0.78 -15.52
N PRO A 49 3.96 -0.36 -14.84
CA PRO A 49 5.22 -0.53 -14.11
C PRO A 49 6.46 -0.43 -15.01
N ALA A 50 6.34 -0.75 -16.30
CA ALA A 50 7.46 -0.67 -17.23
C ALA A 50 7.83 0.76 -17.60
N VAL A 51 6.88 1.71 -17.45
CA VAL A 51 7.10 3.13 -17.71
C VAL A 51 7.46 3.88 -16.44
N GLY A 52 6.91 3.46 -15.32
CA GLY A 52 7.13 4.06 -14.02
C GLY A 52 5.84 4.59 -13.40
N PHE A 53 5.83 4.65 -12.09
CA PHE A 53 4.67 5.12 -11.31
C PHE A 53 4.80 6.61 -11.07
N THR A 54 3.86 7.40 -11.59
CA THR A 54 3.87 8.86 -11.45
C THR A 54 2.62 9.42 -10.78
N THR A 55 1.48 8.73 -10.87
CA THR A 55 0.20 9.20 -10.35
C THR A 55 -0.32 8.24 -9.30
N TRP A 56 -0.57 8.74 -8.09
CA TRP A 56 -1.02 7.93 -6.96
C TRP A 56 -2.36 8.41 -6.45
N PHE A 57 -3.18 7.47 -6.02
CA PHE A 57 -4.50 7.71 -5.42
C PHE A 57 -4.53 7.14 -4.02
N SER A 58 -5.22 7.82 -3.10
CA SER A 58 -5.38 7.35 -1.73
C SER A 58 -6.45 6.29 -1.64
N HIS A 59 -6.21 5.27 -0.79
CA HIS A 59 -7.25 4.28 -0.47
C HIS A 59 -8.46 4.98 0.15
N PRO A 60 -9.70 4.58 -0.20
CA PRO A 60 -10.90 5.29 0.26
C PRO A 60 -11.06 5.38 1.78
N THR A 61 -10.58 4.39 2.53
CA THR A 61 -10.76 4.33 3.98
C THR A 61 -9.47 4.36 4.78
N VAL A 62 -8.35 3.87 4.21
CA VAL A 62 -7.06 3.84 4.91
C VAL A 62 -6.23 5.03 4.43
N ALA A 63 -6.69 6.22 4.82
CA ALA A 63 -6.05 7.49 4.50
C ALA A 63 -5.98 8.34 5.76
N SER A 64 -4.84 8.99 5.98
CA SER A 64 -4.59 9.86 7.15
C SER A 64 -4.88 9.16 8.47
N GLN A 65 -4.43 7.91 8.61
CA GLN A 65 -4.65 7.10 9.81
C GLN A 65 -3.45 7.17 10.74
N ALA A 66 -3.71 7.14 12.04
CA ALA A 66 -2.68 7.16 13.08
C ALA A 66 -2.58 5.82 13.83
N THR A 67 -3.44 4.87 13.52
CA THR A 67 -3.50 3.55 14.15
C THR A 67 -3.40 2.46 13.10
N SER A 68 -3.10 1.24 13.54
CA SER A 68 -3.06 0.09 12.62
C SER A 68 -4.43 -0.14 11.99
N GLN A 69 -4.47 -0.29 10.67
CA GLN A 69 -5.69 -0.46 9.90
C GLN A 69 -5.49 -1.55 8.86
N ASP A 70 -6.58 -2.11 8.36
CA ASP A 70 -6.55 -3.06 7.26
C ASP A 70 -7.59 -2.70 6.21
N GLY A 71 -7.45 -3.29 5.03
CA GLY A 71 -8.35 -3.05 3.93
C GLY A 71 -8.09 -4.01 2.79
N ASN A 72 -8.74 -3.76 1.66
CA ASN A 72 -8.53 -4.57 0.47
C ASN A 72 -8.71 -3.76 -0.81
N TYR A 73 -8.20 -4.32 -1.90
CA TYR A 73 -8.44 -3.87 -3.26
C TYR A 73 -9.11 -4.99 -4.03
N ALA A 74 -10.34 -4.77 -4.46
CA ALA A 74 -11.09 -5.72 -5.30
C ALA A 74 -11.13 -5.29 -6.77
N PHE A 75 -10.61 -4.09 -7.09
CA PHE A 75 -10.42 -3.63 -8.46
C PHE A 75 -8.93 -3.68 -8.80
N PRO A 76 -8.57 -3.87 -10.08
CA PRO A 76 -7.15 -3.98 -10.45
C PRO A 76 -6.38 -2.69 -10.19
N VAL A 77 -5.23 -2.84 -9.53
CA VAL A 77 -4.24 -1.77 -9.37
C VAL A 77 -2.87 -2.32 -9.72
N THR A 78 -1.98 -1.51 -10.25
CA THR A 78 -0.66 -1.96 -10.67
C THR A 78 0.40 -1.86 -9.60
N GLY A 79 0.19 -0.98 -8.62
CA GLY A 79 1.12 -0.82 -7.51
C GLY A 79 0.46 -0.29 -6.27
N ILE A 80 1.03 -0.61 -5.11
CA ILE A 80 0.55 -0.17 -3.79
C ILE A 80 1.77 0.26 -2.97
N LYS A 81 1.61 1.34 -2.22
CA LYS A 81 2.65 1.82 -1.28
C LYS A 81 2.01 2.44 -0.06
N VAL A 82 2.82 2.73 0.96
CA VAL A 82 2.41 3.52 2.10
C VAL A 82 3.14 4.88 2.08
N LEU A 83 2.38 5.94 2.30
CA LEU A 83 2.90 7.30 2.44
C LEU A 83 2.77 7.72 3.89
N VAL A 84 3.87 8.07 4.53
CA VAL A 84 3.84 8.67 5.86
C VAL A 84 3.69 10.18 5.71
N ASN A 85 2.57 10.72 6.16
CA ASN A 85 2.23 12.13 6.05
C ASN A 85 2.97 12.96 7.10
N SER A 86 3.11 12.41 8.32
CA SER A 86 3.77 13.08 9.43
C SER A 86 4.19 12.07 10.51
N GLY A 87 5.06 12.51 11.41
CA GLY A 87 5.53 11.72 12.53
C GLY A 87 6.85 11.02 12.26
N GLY A 88 7.50 10.56 13.34
CA GLY A 88 8.79 9.88 13.27
C GLY A 88 8.70 8.36 13.44
N GLY A 89 7.49 7.82 13.60
CA GLY A 89 7.28 6.39 13.76
C GLY A 89 7.40 5.62 12.44
N THR A 90 7.05 4.34 12.49
CA THR A 90 7.16 3.42 11.36
C THR A 90 5.78 2.89 10.98
N ALA A 91 5.45 2.92 9.70
CA ALA A 91 4.30 2.25 9.11
C ALA A 91 4.79 1.09 8.26
N THR A 92 4.30 -0.12 8.56
CA THR A 92 4.66 -1.33 7.84
C THR A 92 3.44 -1.84 7.09
N LEU A 93 3.52 -1.84 5.77
CA LEU A 93 2.48 -2.34 4.89
C LEU A 93 2.75 -3.81 4.58
N LYS A 94 1.80 -4.67 4.91
CA LYS A 94 1.83 -6.09 4.55
C LYS A 94 0.65 -6.38 3.66
N LEU A 95 0.88 -7.08 2.55
CA LEU A 95 -0.20 -7.45 1.65
C LEU A 95 -0.11 -8.89 1.18
N VAL A 96 -1.27 -9.42 0.82
CA VAL A 96 -1.43 -10.77 0.30
C VAL A 96 -2.24 -10.67 -0.98
N GLN A 97 -1.69 -11.16 -2.08
CA GLN A 97 -2.42 -11.31 -3.33
C GLN A 97 -2.73 -12.78 -3.55
N ALA A 98 -4.03 -13.13 -3.58
CA ALA A 98 -4.47 -14.51 -3.82
C ALA A 98 -4.33 -14.87 -5.30
N GLY A 99 -4.25 -16.18 -5.58
CA GLY A 99 -4.29 -16.70 -6.94
C GLY A 99 -2.93 -16.84 -7.64
N ILE A 100 -1.86 -16.52 -6.98
CA ILE A 100 -0.50 -16.66 -7.54
C ILE A 100 0.44 -17.40 -6.61
#